data_834d89b6ca19071934fb4c5554eb4dcf
#
_entry.id   834d89b6ca19071934fb4c5554eb4dcf
#
_cell.length_a   1.000
_cell.length_b   1.000
_cell.length_c   1.000
_cell.angle_alpha   90.00
_cell.angle_beta   90.00
_cell.angle_gamma   90.00
#
_symmetry.space_group_name_H-M   'P 1'
#
loop_
_entity.id
_entity.type
_entity.pdbx_description
1 polymer ?
#
loop_
_entity_poly.entity_id
_entity_poly.type
_entity_poly.pdbx_seq_one_letter_code
_entity_poly.pdbx_strand_id
1 'polypeptide(L)'
;MSRGLLDAMRRNPVGDWTMSDVEKLCRSSGVTCVPPSGGGSHYKISGAGSRLILTIPSRRPVKAVYIRKLVAFIDEHGETP
;
A
#
# COMPACT_ATOMS: atom_id res chain seq x y z
N MET A 1 -8.53 -4.25 11.86
CA MET A 1 -9.27 -4.59 10.65
C MET A 1 -8.86 -3.69 9.52
N SER A 2 -8.71 -4.28 8.32
CA SER A 2 -8.18 -3.59 7.16
C SER A 2 -8.98 -2.37 6.73
N ARG A 3 -10.29 -2.41 6.94
CA ARG A 3 -11.16 -1.33 6.50
C ARG A 3 -10.88 -0.03 7.23
N GLY A 4 -10.58 -0.12 8.53
CA GLY A 4 -10.23 1.05 9.31
C GLY A 4 -8.96 1.72 8.83
N LEU A 5 -7.94 0.91 8.49
CA LEU A 5 -6.67 1.42 8.02
C LEU A 5 -6.81 2.06 6.63
N LEU A 6 -7.55 1.40 5.73
CA LEU A 6 -7.82 1.93 4.40
C LEU A 6 -8.55 3.28 4.47
N ASP A 7 -9.59 3.35 5.31
CA ASP A 7 -10.35 4.58 5.49
C ASP A 7 -9.49 5.69 6.10
N ALA A 8 -8.63 5.34 7.06
CA ALA A 8 -7.75 6.31 7.69
C ALA A 8 -6.76 6.90 6.67
N MET A 9 -6.19 6.07 5.81
CA MET A 9 -5.30 6.53 4.76
C MET A 9 -6.02 7.39 3.74
N ARG A 10 -7.25 7.00 3.39
CA ARG A 10 -8.07 7.75 2.45
C ARG A 10 -8.38 9.15 2.97
N ARG A 11 -8.72 9.25 4.26
CA ARG A 11 -9.06 10.52 4.88
C ARG A 11 -7.86 11.41 5.12
N ASN A 12 -6.71 10.81 5.40
CA ASN A 12 -5.53 11.57 5.78
C ASN A 12 -4.27 11.00 5.10
N PRO A 13 -4.17 11.16 3.77
CA PRO A 13 -2.99 10.65 3.07
C PRO A 13 -1.68 11.31 3.49
N VAL A 14 -1.75 12.48 4.10
CA VAL A 14 -0.56 13.20 4.60
C VAL A 14 -0.19 12.79 6.02
N GLY A 15 -0.86 11.79 6.57
CA GLY A 15 -0.54 11.27 7.88
C GLY A 15 0.87 10.65 7.92
N ASP A 16 1.31 10.35 9.13
CA ASP A 16 2.65 9.79 9.35
C ASP A 16 2.64 8.28 9.12
N TRP A 17 2.35 7.88 7.88
CA TRP A 17 2.22 6.48 7.51
C TRP A 17 3.59 5.83 7.29
N THR A 18 3.71 4.59 7.71
CA THR A 18 4.96 3.81 7.57
C THR A 18 4.76 2.66 6.60
N MET A 19 5.85 2.07 6.14
CA MET A 19 5.75 0.87 5.30
C MET A 19 5.14 -0.30 6.05
N SER A 20 5.30 -0.33 7.37
CA SER A 20 4.62 -1.33 8.21
C SER A 20 3.10 -1.21 8.06
N ASP A 21 2.58 0.02 8.04
CA ASP A 21 1.15 0.26 7.83
C ASP A 21 0.72 -0.19 6.44
N VAL A 22 1.54 0.10 5.43
CA VAL A 22 1.28 -0.31 4.05
C VAL A 22 1.22 -1.84 3.95
N GLU A 23 2.17 -2.52 4.58
CA GLU A 23 2.20 -3.99 4.58
C GLU A 23 0.96 -4.58 5.25
N LYS A 24 0.54 -4.01 6.37
CA LYS A 24 -0.66 -4.45 7.07
C LYS A 24 -1.89 -4.30 6.19
N LEU A 25 -2.02 -3.14 5.55
CA LEU A 25 -3.15 -2.88 4.66
C LEU A 25 -3.17 -3.86 3.49
N CYS A 26 -2.03 -4.08 2.86
CA CYS A 26 -1.93 -5.01 1.73
C CYS A 26 -2.32 -6.42 2.14
N ARG A 27 -1.81 -6.89 3.28
CA ARG A 27 -2.10 -8.23 3.79
C ARG A 27 -3.60 -8.42 4.02
N SER A 28 -4.23 -7.43 4.60
CA SER A 28 -5.67 -7.53 4.91
C SER A 28 -6.55 -7.27 3.70
N SER A 29 -6.01 -6.69 2.64
CA SER A 29 -6.75 -6.39 1.42
C SER A 29 -6.52 -7.41 0.30
N GLY A 30 -5.76 -8.46 0.57
CA GLY A 30 -5.53 -9.52 -0.42
C GLY A 30 -4.58 -9.13 -1.54
N VAL A 31 -3.82 -8.05 -1.40
CA VAL A 31 -2.80 -7.69 -2.38
C VAL A 31 -1.42 -8.05 -1.84
N THR A 32 -0.49 -8.32 -2.74
CA THR A 32 0.86 -8.73 -2.37
C THR A 32 1.77 -7.51 -2.25
N CYS A 33 2.52 -7.45 -1.16
CA CYS A 33 3.52 -6.40 -0.94
C CYS A 33 4.88 -7.07 -0.79
N VAL A 34 5.75 -6.84 -1.76
CA VAL A 34 7.09 -7.44 -1.78
C VAL A 34 8.09 -6.39 -1.36
N PRO A 35 8.82 -6.63 -0.26
CA PRO A 35 9.84 -5.68 0.19
C PRO A 35 11.02 -5.64 -0.77
N PRO A 36 11.83 -4.56 -0.70
CA PRO A 36 13.02 -4.48 -1.54
C PRO A 36 14.02 -5.57 -1.17
N SER A 37 14.79 -5.99 -2.16
CA SER A 37 15.83 -6.99 -1.98
C SER A 37 17.13 -6.49 -2.63
N GLY A 38 18.26 -7.08 -2.21
CA GLY A 38 19.54 -6.76 -2.83
C GLY A 38 19.94 -5.30 -2.77
N GLY A 39 19.58 -4.59 -1.71
CA GLY A 39 19.92 -3.18 -1.56
C GLY A 39 18.95 -2.22 -2.21
N GLY A 40 17.84 -2.73 -2.76
CA GLY A 40 16.80 -1.89 -3.34
C GLY A 40 16.07 -1.09 -2.26
N SER A 41 15.35 -0.05 -2.69
CA SER A 41 14.65 0.84 -1.77
C SER A 41 13.16 0.99 -2.11
N HIS A 42 12.62 0.10 -2.95
CA HIS A 42 11.23 0.20 -3.38
C HIS A 42 10.46 -1.07 -3.07
N TYR A 43 9.28 -0.89 -2.50
CA TYR A 43 8.32 -1.97 -2.32
C TYR A 43 7.48 -2.12 -3.56
N LYS A 44 7.14 -3.35 -3.93
CA LYS A 44 6.29 -3.62 -5.09
C LYS A 44 4.99 -4.22 -4.62
N ILE A 45 3.88 -3.61 -5.03
CA ILE A 45 2.54 -4.03 -4.64
C ILE A 45 1.81 -4.49 -5.89
N SER A 46 1.29 -5.71 -5.83
CA SER A 46 0.56 -6.30 -6.96
C SER A 46 -0.74 -6.91 -6.49
N GLY A 47 -1.76 -6.81 -7.32
CA GLY A 47 -3.06 -7.41 -7.05
C GLY A 47 -3.21 -8.74 -7.73
N ALA A 48 -4.06 -9.60 -7.19
CA ALA A 48 -4.35 -10.90 -7.77
C ALA A 48 -4.99 -10.70 -9.15
N GLY A 49 -4.46 -11.40 -10.16
CA GLY A 49 -5.01 -11.33 -11.50
C GLY A 49 -4.71 -10.04 -12.26
N SER A 50 -3.92 -9.14 -11.69
CA SER A 50 -3.54 -7.89 -12.33
C SER A 50 -2.07 -7.91 -12.70
N ARG A 51 -1.74 -7.31 -13.84
CA ARG A 51 -0.34 -7.13 -14.25
C ARG A 51 0.23 -5.80 -13.75
N LEU A 52 -0.63 -4.96 -13.18
CA LEU A 52 -0.21 -3.66 -12.68
C LEU A 52 0.58 -3.82 -11.39
N ILE A 53 1.66 -3.07 -11.29
CA ILE A 53 2.48 -3.06 -10.10
C ILE A 53 2.63 -1.63 -9.64
N LEU A 54 2.28 -1.40 -8.38
CA LEU A 54 2.49 -0.11 -7.73
C LEU A 54 3.82 -0.17 -6.98
N THR A 55 4.70 0.77 -7.27
CA THR A 55 6.00 0.84 -6.62
C THR A 55 6.01 2.00 -5.63
N ILE A 56 6.39 1.71 -4.39
CA ILE A 56 6.42 2.71 -3.32
C ILE A 56 7.83 2.78 -2.74
N PRO A 57 8.46 3.97 -2.75
CA PRO A 57 9.78 4.13 -2.12
C PRO A 57 9.72 3.87 -0.62
N SER A 58 10.74 3.19 -0.10
CA SER A 58 10.85 2.91 1.33
C SER A 58 11.32 4.17 2.06
N ARG A 59 10.37 4.99 2.45
CA ARG A 59 10.65 6.24 3.17
C ARG A 59 9.73 6.36 4.38
N ARG A 60 10.17 7.15 5.32
CA ARG A 60 9.40 7.46 6.53
C ARG A 60 9.29 8.98 6.68
N PRO A 61 8.10 9.53 6.67
CA PRO A 61 6.84 8.86 6.36
C PRO A 61 6.67 8.57 4.87
N VAL A 62 5.72 7.71 4.53
CA VAL A 62 5.36 7.46 3.13
C VAL A 62 4.67 8.72 2.60
N LYS A 63 5.12 9.21 1.46
CA LYS A 63 4.56 10.45 0.91
C LYS A 63 3.10 10.29 0.52
N ALA A 64 2.34 11.37 0.68
CA ALA A 64 0.91 11.37 0.41
C ALA A 64 0.55 10.89 -0.99
N VAL A 65 1.36 11.22 -1.99
CA VAL A 65 1.11 10.78 -3.36
C VAL A 65 1.07 9.26 -3.46
N TYR A 66 1.94 8.58 -2.70
CA TYR A 66 1.97 7.11 -2.71
C TYR A 66 0.84 6.52 -1.90
N ILE A 67 0.43 7.18 -0.82
CA ILE A 67 -0.73 6.74 -0.05
C ILE A 67 -1.99 6.83 -0.90
N ARG A 68 -2.16 7.92 -1.66
CA ARG A 68 -3.30 8.06 -2.56
C ARG A 68 -3.30 6.99 -3.65
N LYS A 69 -2.13 6.68 -4.20
CA LYS A 69 -2.01 5.63 -5.21
C LYS A 69 -2.31 4.26 -4.62
N LEU A 70 -1.86 4.02 -3.40
CA LEU A 70 -2.12 2.76 -2.70
C LEU A 70 -3.62 2.57 -2.46
N VAL A 71 -4.30 3.60 -1.96
CA VAL A 71 -5.73 3.55 -1.72
C VAL A 71 -6.48 3.24 -3.01
N ALA A 72 -6.15 3.94 -4.09
CA ALA A 72 -6.78 3.71 -5.39
C ALA A 72 -6.51 2.29 -5.91
N PHE A 73 -5.29 1.82 -5.73
CA PHE A 73 -4.90 0.47 -6.15
C PHE A 73 -5.72 -0.59 -5.41
N ILE A 74 -5.87 -0.42 -4.11
CA ILE A 74 -6.63 -1.36 -3.29
C ILE A 74 -8.12 -1.31 -3.61
N ASP A 75 -8.65 -0.11 -3.86
CA ASP A 75 -10.05 0.03 -4.28
C ASP A 75 -10.32 -0.74 -5.57
N GLU A 76 -9.35 -0.77 -6.46
CA GLU A 76 -9.51 -1.38 -7.78
C GLU A 76 -9.18 -2.87 -7.79
N HIS A 77 -8.13 -3.27 -7.07
CA HIS A 77 -7.58 -4.62 -7.16
C HIS A 77 -7.63 -5.41 -5.86
N GLY A 78 -7.91 -4.75 -4.74
CA GLY A 78 -7.95 -5.42 -3.45
C GLY A 78 -9.27 -6.15 -3.23
N GLU A 79 -9.23 -7.08 -2.28
CA GLU A 79 -10.43 -7.74 -1.81
C GLU A 79 -10.96 -6.95 -0.62
N THR A 80 -12.24 -6.60 -0.68
CA THR A 80 -12.89 -5.95 0.46
C THR A 80 -13.74 -6.99 1.18
N PRO A 81 -13.62 -7.07 2.51
CA PRO A 81 -14.45 -7.99 3.28
C PRO A 81 -15.91 -7.62 3.22
#